data_3b8d8ea9d468430cb9e2ea45a2fefbfc
#
_entry.id   3b8d8ea9d468430cb9e2ea45a2fefbfc
#
_cell.length_a   1.000
_cell.length_b   1.000
_cell.length_c   1.000
_cell.angle_alpha   90.00
_cell.angle_beta   90.00
_cell.angle_gamma   90.00
#
_symmetry.space_group_name_H-M   'P 1'
#
loop_
_entity.id
_entity.type
_entity.pdbx_description
1 polymer ?
#
loop_
_entity_poly.entity_id
_entity_poly.type
_entity_poly.pdbx_seq_one_letter_code
_entity_poly.pdbx_strand_id
1 'polypeptide(L)'
;GKLTAALETARILSCSNVGKKAFNCECTSCLQSKALTSTNLMLLGPRDCFLEIQAAKQSFLNAFKENASYLNATRYLFLRSIRKLTLRFNPILWQGNNNLSKIASLLDQINEKLEILDFPRALPDFNNPDEVKQLEKLCDDLVKDSSTLENSYLYNSIPVNQIRNLEFWCRIKSEDGKKTIIIENADRMLDSVRNALLKILEEPPADCIFILLTSKRNAIMETILSRVRTYNFKNRLLSEQQSVIQRVFHNDYFNGSINDYLLTFLPVPPTKIKEFSVEFFKSVANRNIIEAGSFNSELNKFEPKKILSIFLAELINCQKKLLNSQIGTEVSAKCVNIIRNCWINVNLYNLSTVAALEILYKDLSVLNSQNEGIFRICL
;
A
#
# COMPACT_ATOMS: atom_id res chain seq x y z
N GLY A 1 -10.50 0.48 -6.67
CA GLY A 1 -11.23 -0.66 -7.10
C GLY A 1 -11.69 -1.66 -6.05
N LYS A 2 -10.96 -2.76 -5.84
CA LYS A 2 -11.41 -3.87 -4.97
C LYS A 2 -11.69 -3.44 -3.54
N LEU A 3 -10.76 -2.70 -2.89
CA LEU A 3 -10.96 -2.23 -1.52
C LEU A 3 -12.17 -1.28 -1.42
N THR A 4 -12.35 -0.38 -2.39
CA THR A 4 -13.50 0.52 -2.40
C THR A 4 -14.82 -0.25 -2.46
N ALA A 5 -14.89 -1.30 -3.29
CA ALA A 5 -16.07 -2.17 -3.37
C ALA A 5 -16.30 -2.93 -2.06
N ALA A 6 -15.23 -3.45 -1.43
CA ALA A 6 -15.32 -4.16 -0.15
C ALA A 6 -15.82 -3.22 0.99
N LEU A 7 -15.29 -2.01 1.06
CA LEU A 7 -15.71 -0.99 2.05
C LEU A 7 -17.17 -0.57 1.83
N GLU A 8 -17.61 -0.42 0.58
CA GLU A 8 -19.01 -0.11 0.27
C GLU A 8 -19.94 -1.28 0.60
N THR A 9 -19.52 -2.51 0.35
CA THR A 9 -20.24 -3.71 0.78
C THR A 9 -20.39 -3.75 2.29
N ALA A 10 -19.31 -3.46 3.05
CA ALA A 10 -19.36 -3.37 4.51
C ALA A 10 -20.38 -2.31 4.98
N ARG A 11 -20.40 -1.12 4.34
CA ARG A 11 -21.37 -0.07 4.63
C ARG A 11 -22.81 -0.55 4.40
N ILE A 12 -23.08 -1.21 3.28
CA ILE A 12 -24.41 -1.73 2.94
C ILE A 12 -24.88 -2.77 3.96
N LEU A 13 -23.97 -3.63 4.41
CA LEU A 13 -24.27 -4.71 5.35
C LEU A 13 -24.51 -4.21 6.77
N SER A 14 -23.87 -3.12 7.15
CA SER A 14 -24.06 -2.47 8.47
C SER A 14 -25.17 -1.41 8.48
N CYS A 15 -25.81 -1.13 7.32
CA CYS A 15 -26.84 -0.11 7.23
C CYS A 15 -28.10 -0.49 8.01
N SER A 16 -28.51 0.34 8.97
CA SER A 16 -29.74 0.16 9.76
C SER A 16 -31.02 0.47 8.97
N ASN A 17 -30.93 1.17 7.84
CA ASN A 17 -32.08 1.48 6.96
C ASN A 17 -32.33 0.32 5.97
N VAL A 18 -33.13 -0.65 6.36
CA VAL A 18 -33.33 -1.91 5.65
C VAL A 18 -33.90 -1.74 4.22
N GLY A 19 -34.59 -0.65 3.91
CA GLY A 19 -35.28 -0.47 2.61
C GLY A 19 -34.51 0.35 1.58
N LYS A 20 -33.59 1.21 1.95
CA LYS A 20 -32.97 2.17 1.03
C LYS A 20 -31.51 1.88 0.69
N LYS A 21 -30.70 1.38 1.59
CA LYS A 21 -29.25 1.01 1.45
C LYS A 21 -28.46 1.84 0.42
N ALA A 22 -28.98 3.03 0.06
CA ALA A 22 -28.41 3.93 -0.94
C ALA A 22 -27.13 4.57 -0.43
N PHE A 23 -26.25 5.00 -1.34
CA PHE A 23 -25.01 5.67 -0.96
C PHE A 23 -25.23 6.96 -0.16
N ASN A 24 -26.31 7.67 -0.42
CA ASN A 24 -26.71 8.88 0.29
C ASN A 24 -27.43 8.63 1.63
N CYS A 25 -27.47 7.39 2.13
CA CYS A 25 -28.02 7.10 3.44
C CYS A 25 -27.19 7.80 4.54
N GLU A 26 -27.90 8.46 5.47
CA GLU A 26 -27.33 9.26 6.57
C GLU A 26 -27.53 8.61 7.95
N CYS A 27 -27.94 7.33 8.00
CA CYS A 27 -27.99 6.64 9.30
C CYS A 27 -26.59 6.58 9.91
N THR A 28 -26.53 6.49 11.25
CA THR A 28 -25.27 6.51 12.01
C THR A 28 -24.26 5.49 11.50
N SER A 29 -24.70 4.24 11.26
CA SER A 29 -23.83 3.18 10.73
C SER A 29 -23.27 3.51 9.35
N CYS A 30 -24.04 4.14 8.46
CA CYS A 30 -23.56 4.57 7.15
C CYS A 30 -22.54 5.72 7.24
N LEU A 31 -22.79 6.70 8.11
CA LEU A 31 -21.88 7.82 8.32
C LEU A 31 -20.55 7.34 8.90
N GLN A 32 -20.58 6.48 9.92
CA GLN A 32 -19.39 5.85 10.50
C GLN A 32 -18.63 5.01 9.48
N SER A 33 -19.32 4.22 8.65
CA SER A 33 -18.69 3.42 7.60
C SER A 33 -18.05 4.28 6.51
N LYS A 34 -18.70 5.38 6.11
CA LYS A 34 -18.14 6.37 5.18
C LYS A 34 -16.88 7.02 5.77
N ALA A 35 -16.93 7.42 7.04
CA ALA A 35 -15.82 8.01 7.75
C ALA A 35 -14.71 6.99 8.13
N LEU A 36 -14.94 5.69 7.97
CA LEU A 36 -14.06 4.61 8.43
C LEU A 36 -13.82 4.59 9.95
N THR A 37 -14.85 4.91 10.71
CA THR A 37 -14.87 4.88 12.18
C THR A 37 -15.80 3.81 12.74
N SER A 38 -16.35 2.94 11.89
CA SER A 38 -17.26 1.87 12.30
C SER A 38 -16.55 0.80 13.12
N THR A 39 -17.11 0.44 14.27
CA THR A 39 -16.65 -0.65 15.14
C THR A 39 -16.91 -2.04 14.55
N ASN A 40 -17.81 -2.15 13.57
CA ASN A 40 -18.17 -3.39 12.88
C ASN A 40 -17.28 -3.70 11.66
N LEU A 41 -16.19 -2.94 11.46
CA LEU A 41 -15.27 -3.10 10.35
C LEU A 41 -13.87 -3.41 10.86
N MET A 42 -13.32 -4.54 10.44
CA MET A 42 -11.90 -4.88 10.61
C MET A 42 -11.19 -4.92 9.26
N LEU A 43 -10.04 -4.28 9.19
CA LEU A 43 -9.20 -4.24 8.00
C LEU A 43 -7.82 -4.79 8.34
N LEU A 44 -7.41 -5.84 7.63
CA LEU A 44 -6.14 -6.52 7.81
C LEU A 44 -5.39 -6.59 6.47
N GLY A 45 -4.11 -6.88 6.54
CA GLY A 45 -3.26 -7.16 5.39
C GLY A 45 -2.22 -6.07 5.14
N PRO A 46 -1.09 -6.44 4.56
CA PRO A 46 -0.02 -5.53 4.21
C PRO A 46 -0.49 -4.63 3.07
N ARG A 47 -0.42 -3.33 3.24
CA ARG A 47 -0.70 -2.33 2.22
C ARG A 47 0.25 -1.17 2.40
N ASP A 48 0.79 -0.74 1.30
CA ASP A 48 1.47 0.53 1.19
C ASP A 48 0.42 1.65 1.03
N CYS A 49 0.28 2.47 2.04
CA CYS A 49 -0.68 3.58 2.10
C CYS A 49 -0.05 4.93 1.79
N PHE A 50 1.27 5.05 1.96
CA PHE A 50 1.99 6.32 1.92
C PHE A 50 1.72 7.15 0.66
N LEU A 51 1.84 6.56 -0.53
CA LEU A 51 1.63 7.30 -1.79
C LEU A 51 0.19 7.76 -1.97
N GLU A 52 -0.78 6.95 -1.52
CA GLU A 52 -2.20 7.34 -1.54
C GLU A 52 -2.45 8.52 -0.59
N ILE A 53 -1.84 8.51 0.60
CA ILE A 53 -1.93 9.60 1.58
C ILE A 53 -1.28 10.88 1.03
N GLN A 54 -0.10 10.79 0.42
CA GLN A 54 0.58 11.93 -0.19
C GLN A 54 -0.23 12.53 -1.34
N ALA A 55 -0.75 11.70 -2.24
CA ALA A 55 -1.59 12.16 -3.35
C ALA A 55 -2.86 12.87 -2.84
N ALA A 56 -3.50 12.31 -1.83
CA ALA A 56 -4.69 12.89 -1.22
C ALA A 56 -4.39 14.20 -0.49
N LYS A 57 -3.26 14.30 0.23
CA LYS A 57 -2.76 15.54 0.84
C LYS A 57 -2.60 16.64 -0.22
N GLN A 58 -1.90 16.33 -1.31
CA GLN A 58 -1.64 17.31 -2.36
C GLN A 58 -2.94 17.80 -3.00
N SER A 59 -3.87 16.89 -3.28
CA SER A 59 -5.19 17.27 -3.81
C SER A 59 -5.96 18.17 -2.86
N PHE A 60 -5.90 17.88 -1.54
CA PHE A 60 -6.54 18.71 -0.52
C PHE A 60 -5.93 20.10 -0.43
N LEU A 61 -4.59 20.20 -0.36
CA LEU A 61 -3.90 21.48 -0.25
C LEU A 61 -4.08 22.35 -1.51
N ASN A 62 -4.09 21.75 -2.69
CA ASN A 62 -4.37 22.46 -3.94
C ASN A 62 -5.81 23.03 -3.92
N ALA A 63 -6.80 22.19 -3.59
CA ALA A 63 -8.19 22.62 -3.50
C ALA A 63 -8.41 23.70 -2.44
N PHE A 64 -7.66 23.66 -1.35
CA PHE A 64 -7.70 24.69 -0.30
C PHE A 64 -7.15 26.02 -0.80
N LYS A 65 -5.97 26.03 -1.44
CA LYS A 65 -5.34 27.24 -2.00
C LYS A 65 -6.19 27.91 -3.08
N GLU A 66 -6.86 27.09 -3.89
CA GLU A 66 -7.74 27.55 -4.98
C GLU A 66 -9.15 27.87 -4.52
N ASN A 67 -9.47 27.67 -3.24
CA ASN A 67 -10.84 27.75 -2.69
C ASN A 67 -11.86 27.01 -3.57
N ALA A 68 -11.49 25.81 -3.99
CA ALA A 68 -12.22 25.04 -4.98
C ALA A 68 -13.55 24.51 -4.43
N SER A 69 -14.58 24.42 -5.27
CA SER A 69 -15.91 23.89 -4.90
C SER A 69 -15.89 22.45 -4.37
N TYR A 70 -14.85 21.68 -4.73
CA TYR A 70 -14.62 20.29 -4.28
C TYR A 70 -13.70 20.17 -3.06
N LEU A 71 -13.38 21.26 -2.37
CA LEU A 71 -12.51 21.28 -1.19
C LEU A 71 -12.92 20.26 -0.12
N ASN A 72 -14.20 20.18 0.19
CA ASN A 72 -14.69 19.21 1.17
C ASN A 72 -14.50 17.74 0.73
N ALA A 73 -14.61 17.47 -0.56
CA ALA A 73 -14.37 16.12 -1.09
C ALA A 73 -12.90 15.70 -0.99
N THR A 74 -11.97 16.61 -1.29
CA THR A 74 -10.52 16.35 -1.17
C THR A 74 -10.08 16.30 0.29
N ARG A 75 -10.63 17.12 1.18
CA ARG A 75 -10.45 17.02 2.63
C ARG A 75 -10.85 15.62 3.13
N TYR A 76 -12.04 15.18 2.75
CA TYR A 76 -12.54 13.86 3.11
C TYR A 76 -11.66 12.72 2.55
N LEU A 77 -11.19 12.87 1.31
CA LEU A 77 -10.26 11.92 0.69
C LEU A 77 -8.97 11.78 1.51
N PHE A 78 -8.38 12.90 1.95
CA PHE A 78 -7.16 12.91 2.75
C PHE A 78 -7.37 12.23 4.10
N LEU A 79 -8.38 12.61 4.88
CA LEU A 79 -8.71 12.00 6.16
C LEU A 79 -8.96 10.50 6.02
N ARG A 80 -9.74 10.11 5.00
CA ARG A 80 -10.05 8.71 4.74
C ARG A 80 -8.83 7.89 4.32
N SER A 81 -7.86 8.47 3.62
CA SER A 81 -6.63 7.79 3.24
C SER A 81 -5.80 7.40 4.47
N ILE A 82 -5.70 8.30 5.46
CA ILE A 82 -5.04 8.03 6.75
C ILE A 82 -5.83 7.00 7.55
N ARG A 83 -7.15 7.11 7.64
CA ARG A 83 -8.00 6.15 8.36
C ARG A 83 -7.94 4.73 7.77
N LYS A 84 -7.72 4.57 6.47
CA LYS A 84 -7.43 3.25 5.90
C LYS A 84 -6.16 2.63 6.49
N LEU A 85 -5.17 3.42 6.83
CA LEU A 85 -3.97 2.94 7.50
C LEU A 85 -4.27 2.62 8.96
N THR A 86 -4.84 3.56 9.73
CA THR A 86 -5.06 3.41 11.16
C THR A 86 -6.00 2.26 11.51
N LEU A 87 -6.98 1.92 10.64
CA LEU A 87 -7.85 0.74 10.82
C LEU A 87 -7.09 -0.59 10.97
N ARG A 88 -5.88 -0.72 10.39
CA ARG A 88 -5.05 -1.92 10.52
C ARG A 88 -4.40 -2.06 11.89
N PHE A 89 -4.46 -0.99 12.66
CA PHE A 89 -3.91 -0.91 14.01
C PHE A 89 -5.01 -0.93 15.08
N ASN A 90 -6.16 -1.54 14.77
CA ASN A 90 -7.21 -1.73 15.77
C ASN A 90 -6.63 -2.45 17.00
N PRO A 91 -6.81 -1.92 18.23
CA PRO A 91 -6.22 -2.48 19.46
C PRO A 91 -6.51 -3.96 19.67
N ILE A 92 -7.70 -4.44 19.26
CA ILE A 92 -8.07 -5.86 19.37
C ILE A 92 -7.11 -6.73 18.54
N LEU A 93 -6.80 -6.32 17.31
CA LEU A 93 -5.88 -7.08 16.43
C LEU A 93 -4.45 -7.13 17.00
N TRP A 94 -4.06 -6.12 17.76
CA TRP A 94 -2.71 -5.97 18.33
C TRP A 94 -2.60 -6.41 19.77
N GLN A 95 -3.65 -6.96 20.35
CA GLN A 95 -3.64 -7.48 21.71
C GLN A 95 -2.56 -8.55 21.89
N GLY A 96 -1.76 -8.42 22.97
CA GLY A 96 -0.62 -9.30 23.22
C GLY A 96 0.66 -8.94 22.43
N ASN A 97 0.67 -7.85 21.66
CA ASN A 97 1.89 -7.37 20.99
C ASN A 97 2.68 -6.43 21.92
N ASN A 98 4.00 -6.61 21.99
CA ASN A 98 4.89 -5.80 22.83
C ASN A 98 4.91 -4.31 22.43
N ASN A 99 4.53 -3.98 21.21
CA ASN A 99 4.51 -2.61 20.72
C ASN A 99 3.15 -1.92 20.88
N LEU A 100 2.16 -2.58 21.49
CA LEU A 100 0.79 -2.04 21.57
C LEU A 100 0.74 -0.64 22.20
N SER A 101 1.48 -0.38 23.26
CA SER A 101 1.50 0.94 23.92
C SER A 101 2.09 2.03 23.04
N LYS A 102 3.15 1.74 22.27
CA LYS A 102 3.77 2.69 21.34
C LYS A 102 2.85 2.97 20.16
N ILE A 103 2.19 1.93 19.64
CA ILE A 103 1.21 2.05 18.56
C ILE A 103 0.03 2.90 19.03
N ALA A 104 -0.51 2.63 20.22
CA ALA A 104 -1.62 3.39 20.80
C ALA A 104 -1.29 4.89 20.93
N SER A 105 -0.12 5.22 21.52
CA SER A 105 0.32 6.61 21.65
C SER A 105 0.45 7.33 20.29
N LEU A 106 0.95 6.65 19.25
CA LEU A 106 1.07 7.24 17.92
C LEU A 106 -0.31 7.37 17.23
N LEU A 107 -1.21 6.41 17.44
CA LEU A 107 -2.59 6.50 16.96
C LEU A 107 -3.34 7.66 17.59
N ASP A 108 -3.17 7.87 18.90
CA ASP A 108 -3.80 8.99 19.62
C ASP A 108 -3.33 10.33 19.03
N GLN A 109 -2.01 10.50 18.80
CA GLN A 109 -1.47 11.69 18.14
C GLN A 109 -2.03 11.91 16.73
N ILE A 110 -2.16 10.84 15.94
CA ILE A 110 -2.76 10.92 14.60
C ILE A 110 -4.24 11.31 14.71
N ASN A 111 -4.99 10.68 15.64
CA ASN A 111 -6.42 10.95 15.81
C ASN A 111 -6.68 12.39 16.29
N GLU A 112 -5.92 12.92 17.24
CA GLU A 112 -6.00 14.33 17.68
C GLU A 112 -5.82 15.29 16.50
N LYS A 113 -4.82 15.04 15.64
CA LYS A 113 -4.59 15.86 14.45
C LYS A 113 -5.70 15.70 13.39
N LEU A 114 -6.22 14.47 13.21
CA LEU A 114 -7.35 14.23 12.31
C LEU A 114 -8.60 14.96 12.78
N GLU A 115 -8.87 15.01 14.09
CA GLU A 115 -10.01 15.73 14.65
C GLU A 115 -9.99 17.24 14.34
N ILE A 116 -8.80 17.86 14.25
CA ILE A 116 -8.68 19.27 13.86
C ILE A 116 -9.18 19.49 12.43
N LEU A 117 -8.95 18.49 11.57
CA LEU A 117 -9.34 18.51 10.15
C LEU A 117 -10.70 17.86 9.90
N ASP A 118 -11.37 17.27 10.88
CA ASP A 118 -12.63 16.54 10.64
C ASP A 118 -13.84 17.45 10.64
N PHE A 119 -14.91 16.97 10.00
CA PHE A 119 -16.19 17.66 10.01
C PHE A 119 -16.83 17.57 11.41
N PRO A 120 -17.56 18.62 11.86
CA PRO A 120 -17.95 19.84 11.14
C PRO A 120 -16.99 21.04 11.33
N ARG A 121 -15.77 20.83 11.82
CA ARG A 121 -14.84 21.96 12.10
C ARG A 121 -14.56 22.77 10.84
N ALA A 122 -14.55 24.10 10.99
CA ALA A 122 -14.17 25.01 9.92
C ALA A 122 -12.68 24.85 9.59
N LEU A 123 -12.33 25.02 8.33
CA LEU A 123 -10.93 25.13 7.91
C LEU A 123 -10.45 26.56 8.19
N PRO A 124 -9.11 26.77 8.30
CA PRO A 124 -8.49 28.09 8.39
C PRO A 124 -8.88 29.01 7.22
N ASP A 125 -8.67 30.31 7.36
CA ASP A 125 -8.85 31.24 6.27
C ASP A 125 -7.72 31.11 5.23
N PHE A 126 -8.06 30.79 4.00
CA PHE A 126 -7.12 30.64 2.89
C PHE A 126 -6.45 31.95 2.48
N ASN A 127 -7.00 33.13 2.89
CA ASN A 127 -6.41 34.44 2.67
C ASN A 127 -5.34 34.81 3.74
N ASN A 128 -5.28 34.07 4.85
CA ASN A 128 -4.31 34.30 5.91
C ASN A 128 -3.07 33.42 5.72
N PRO A 129 -1.90 33.96 5.31
CA PRO A 129 -0.71 33.16 5.03
C PRO A 129 -0.20 32.34 6.22
N ASP A 130 -0.40 32.82 7.45
CA ASP A 130 0.07 32.12 8.64
C ASP A 130 -0.83 30.91 8.96
N GLU A 131 -2.11 31.04 8.78
CA GLU A 131 -3.07 29.92 8.92
C GLU A 131 -2.85 28.87 7.83
N VAL A 132 -2.58 29.29 6.58
CA VAL A 132 -2.21 28.38 5.48
C VAL A 132 -0.98 27.58 5.84
N LYS A 133 0.09 28.20 6.34
CA LYS A 133 1.29 27.51 6.78
C LYS A 133 1.06 26.54 7.93
N GLN A 134 0.19 26.90 8.88
CA GLN A 134 -0.20 26.02 9.99
C GLN A 134 -0.92 24.78 9.48
N LEU A 135 -1.84 24.95 8.51
CA LEU A 135 -2.56 23.84 7.87
C LEU A 135 -1.59 22.94 7.10
N GLU A 136 -0.69 23.50 6.30
CA GLU A 136 0.34 22.74 5.58
C GLU A 136 1.19 21.91 6.54
N LYS A 137 1.67 22.54 7.62
CA LYS A 137 2.44 21.85 8.67
C LYS A 137 1.65 20.72 9.33
N LEU A 138 0.37 20.95 9.65
CA LEU A 138 -0.47 19.92 10.23
C LEU A 138 -0.64 18.72 9.29
N CYS A 139 -0.83 18.98 7.99
CA CYS A 139 -0.89 17.93 6.96
C CYS A 139 0.44 17.18 6.81
N ASP A 140 1.58 17.88 6.87
CA ASP A 140 2.91 17.26 6.82
C ASP A 140 3.19 16.39 8.05
N ASP A 141 2.83 16.86 9.24
CA ASP A 141 2.94 16.10 10.48
C ASP A 141 2.07 14.84 10.45
N LEU A 142 0.84 14.91 9.94
CA LEU A 142 -0.03 13.75 9.74
C LEU A 142 0.57 12.71 8.78
N VAL A 143 1.18 13.17 7.69
CA VAL A 143 1.85 12.27 6.74
C VAL A 143 3.07 11.63 7.39
N LYS A 144 3.87 12.39 8.13
CA LYS A 144 5.06 11.89 8.84
C LYS A 144 4.70 10.84 9.88
N ASP A 145 3.68 11.09 10.70
CA ASP A 145 3.23 10.17 11.73
C ASP A 145 2.64 8.89 11.09
N SER A 146 1.86 9.04 10.02
CA SER A 146 1.33 7.93 9.24
C SER A 146 2.45 7.08 8.64
N SER A 147 3.48 7.70 8.07
CA SER A 147 4.66 7.01 7.55
C SER A 147 5.43 6.29 8.66
N THR A 148 5.58 6.91 9.83
CA THR A 148 6.21 6.28 11.00
C THR A 148 5.42 5.07 11.46
N LEU A 149 4.09 5.17 11.54
CA LEU A 149 3.20 4.06 11.92
C LEU A 149 3.32 2.89 10.92
N GLU A 150 3.27 3.19 9.62
CA GLU A 150 3.37 2.20 8.55
C GLU A 150 4.73 1.49 8.56
N ASN A 151 5.83 2.25 8.52
CA ASN A 151 7.17 1.70 8.37
C ASN A 151 7.67 0.95 9.61
N SER A 152 7.28 1.40 10.81
CA SER A 152 7.78 0.81 12.06
C SER A 152 6.99 -0.40 12.49
N TYR A 153 5.70 -0.49 12.15
CA TYR A 153 4.81 -1.49 12.75
C TYR A 153 4.00 -2.29 11.74
N LEU A 154 3.75 -1.79 10.51
CA LEU A 154 2.98 -2.58 9.55
C LEU A 154 3.81 -3.76 9.04
N TYR A 155 3.23 -4.93 9.07
CA TYR A 155 3.85 -6.19 8.68
C TYR A 155 3.82 -6.43 7.17
N ASN A 156 4.77 -7.21 6.65
CA ASN A 156 4.78 -7.66 5.24
C ASN A 156 3.82 -8.84 4.99
N SER A 157 3.52 -9.62 6.04
CA SER A 157 2.50 -10.68 6.04
C SER A 157 1.77 -10.67 7.38
N ILE A 158 0.48 -10.99 7.38
CA ILE A 158 -0.36 -10.94 8.58
C ILE A 158 0.22 -11.87 9.66
N PRO A 159 0.43 -11.38 10.89
CA PRO A 159 0.81 -12.24 12.02
C PRO A 159 -0.32 -13.19 12.41
N VAL A 160 -0.01 -14.43 12.73
CA VAL A 160 -1.04 -15.44 13.11
C VAL A 160 -1.85 -15.02 14.34
N ASN A 161 -1.24 -14.29 15.28
CA ASN A 161 -1.92 -13.77 16.46
C ASN A 161 -3.06 -12.80 16.11
N GLN A 162 -2.94 -12.04 15.03
CA GLN A 162 -4.03 -11.16 14.59
C GLN A 162 -5.24 -11.96 14.10
N ILE A 163 -5.04 -13.11 13.48
CA ILE A 163 -6.17 -13.99 13.09
C ILE A 163 -6.82 -14.62 14.32
N ARG A 164 -6.04 -14.99 15.35
CA ARG A 164 -6.58 -15.49 16.63
C ARG A 164 -7.39 -14.41 17.36
N ASN A 165 -6.86 -13.19 17.43
CA ASN A 165 -7.56 -12.06 18.04
C ASN A 165 -8.83 -11.70 17.25
N LEU A 166 -8.77 -11.81 15.92
CA LEU A 166 -9.92 -11.63 15.05
C LEU A 166 -11.01 -12.70 15.31
N GLU A 167 -10.63 -13.97 15.50
CA GLU A 167 -11.56 -15.04 15.84
C GLU A 167 -12.33 -14.72 17.13
N PHE A 168 -11.64 -14.25 18.16
CA PHE A 168 -12.26 -13.81 19.40
C PHE A 168 -13.25 -12.67 19.16
N TRP A 169 -12.85 -11.63 18.41
CA TRP A 169 -13.72 -10.50 18.08
C TRP A 169 -14.97 -10.93 17.28
N CYS A 170 -14.84 -11.88 16.37
CA CYS A 170 -15.97 -12.41 15.59
C CYS A 170 -17.03 -13.08 16.46
N ARG A 171 -16.64 -13.68 17.59
CA ARG A 171 -17.57 -14.36 18.52
C ARG A 171 -18.35 -13.39 19.42
N ILE A 172 -17.90 -12.15 19.59
CA ILE A 172 -18.64 -11.11 20.29
C ILE A 172 -19.82 -10.71 19.41
N LYS A 173 -21.04 -10.70 19.95
CA LYS A 173 -22.24 -10.31 19.21
C LYS A 173 -22.15 -8.86 18.76
N SER A 174 -22.56 -8.57 17.52
CA SER A 174 -22.73 -7.19 17.04
C SER A 174 -24.03 -6.60 17.62
N GLU A 175 -23.95 -5.35 18.06
CA GLU A 175 -25.14 -4.62 18.53
C GLU A 175 -26.01 -4.22 17.33
N ASP A 176 -25.38 -3.77 16.24
CA ASP A 176 -26.05 -3.29 15.04
C ASP A 176 -25.41 -3.86 13.76
N GLY A 177 -26.22 -4.53 12.92
CA GLY A 177 -25.82 -5.00 11.61
C GLY A 177 -24.79 -6.13 11.63
N LYS A 178 -24.09 -6.31 10.51
CA LYS A 178 -23.09 -7.37 10.35
C LYS A 178 -21.67 -6.84 10.50
N LYS A 179 -20.83 -7.63 11.14
CA LYS A 179 -19.39 -7.42 11.18
C LYS A 179 -18.77 -7.78 9.84
N THR A 180 -17.91 -6.94 9.33
CA THR A 180 -17.20 -7.18 8.08
C THR A 180 -15.70 -7.18 8.29
N ILE A 181 -15.06 -8.25 7.86
CA ILE A 181 -13.63 -8.46 7.91
C ILE A 181 -13.08 -8.37 6.48
N ILE A 182 -12.21 -7.40 6.23
CA ILE A 182 -11.56 -7.24 4.94
C ILE A 182 -10.08 -7.59 5.08
N ILE A 183 -9.62 -8.56 4.32
CA ILE A 183 -8.21 -8.97 4.27
C ILE A 183 -7.63 -8.59 2.92
N GLU A 184 -6.75 -7.59 2.90
CA GLU A 184 -6.04 -7.17 1.68
C GLU A 184 -4.79 -7.99 1.42
N ASN A 185 -4.45 -8.15 0.14
CA ASN A 185 -3.29 -8.94 -0.29
C ASN A 185 -3.27 -10.35 0.34
N ALA A 186 -4.43 -11.01 0.33
CA ALA A 186 -4.60 -12.33 0.91
C ALA A 186 -3.63 -13.40 0.32
N ASP A 187 -3.09 -13.15 -0.87
CA ASP A 187 -2.04 -13.95 -1.49
C ASP A 187 -0.70 -13.92 -0.72
N ARG A 188 -0.50 -12.95 0.18
CA ARG A 188 0.73 -12.84 1.01
C ARG A 188 0.61 -13.51 2.37
N MET A 189 -0.49 -14.17 2.68
CA MET A 189 -0.65 -14.91 3.94
C MET A 189 0.30 -16.11 3.98
N LEU A 190 0.96 -16.30 5.12
CA LEU A 190 1.77 -17.50 5.41
C LEU A 190 0.87 -18.70 5.73
N ASP A 191 1.39 -19.91 5.63
CA ASP A 191 0.61 -21.15 5.83
C ASP A 191 -0.02 -21.24 7.23
N SER A 192 0.67 -20.79 8.27
CA SER A 192 0.12 -20.72 9.62
C SER A 192 -1.12 -19.81 9.72
N VAL A 193 -1.13 -18.70 8.99
CA VAL A 193 -2.24 -17.74 8.91
C VAL A 193 -3.39 -18.32 8.10
N ARG A 194 -3.08 -18.95 6.97
CA ARG A 194 -4.06 -19.63 6.10
C ARG A 194 -4.81 -20.72 6.87
N ASN A 195 -4.07 -21.58 7.60
CA ASN A 195 -4.65 -22.64 8.41
C ASN A 195 -5.51 -22.11 9.56
N ALA A 196 -5.09 -21.02 10.23
CA ALA A 196 -5.92 -20.38 11.25
C ALA A 196 -7.21 -19.80 10.66
N LEU A 197 -7.13 -19.17 9.48
CA LEU A 197 -8.28 -18.60 8.79
C LEU A 197 -9.27 -19.67 8.31
N LEU A 198 -8.78 -20.84 7.87
CA LEU A 198 -9.63 -21.96 7.43
C LEU A 198 -10.62 -22.37 8.51
N LYS A 199 -10.19 -22.46 9.78
CA LYS A 199 -11.06 -22.80 10.92
C LYS A 199 -12.24 -21.85 11.05
N ILE A 200 -11.99 -20.56 10.86
CA ILE A 200 -13.05 -19.53 10.96
C ILE A 200 -13.97 -19.58 9.73
N LEU A 201 -13.42 -19.89 8.55
CA LEU A 201 -14.21 -19.98 7.31
C LEU A 201 -15.03 -21.25 7.21
N GLU A 202 -14.70 -22.31 7.94
CA GLU A 202 -15.50 -23.54 8.03
C GLU A 202 -16.80 -23.31 8.78
N GLU A 203 -16.72 -22.62 9.93
CA GLU A 203 -17.87 -22.31 10.78
C GLU A 203 -17.88 -20.81 11.10
N PRO A 204 -18.18 -19.94 10.11
CA PRO A 204 -18.17 -18.50 10.34
C PRO A 204 -19.32 -18.11 11.26
N PRO A 205 -19.06 -17.23 12.26
CA PRO A 205 -20.14 -16.68 13.09
C PRO A 205 -21.20 -15.99 12.22
N ALA A 206 -22.47 -16.19 12.57
CA ALA A 206 -23.62 -15.78 11.75
C ALA A 206 -23.64 -14.28 11.38
N ASP A 207 -23.05 -13.45 12.25
CA ASP A 207 -22.99 -11.99 12.08
C ASP A 207 -21.72 -11.51 11.37
N CYS A 208 -20.81 -12.41 10.96
CA CYS A 208 -19.54 -12.08 10.34
C CYS A 208 -19.52 -12.35 8.83
N ILE A 209 -18.91 -11.43 8.09
CA ILE A 209 -18.67 -11.58 6.65
C ILE A 209 -17.19 -11.33 6.37
N PHE A 210 -16.56 -12.27 5.67
CA PHE A 210 -15.16 -12.21 5.28
C PHE A 210 -15.03 -11.81 3.81
N ILE A 211 -14.22 -10.81 3.52
CA ILE A 211 -13.91 -10.35 2.16
C ILE A 211 -12.41 -10.43 1.95
N LEU A 212 -11.95 -11.36 1.12
CA LEU A 212 -10.55 -11.56 0.79
C LEU A 212 -10.23 -10.84 -0.52
N LEU A 213 -9.26 -9.94 -0.50
CA LEU A 213 -8.83 -9.18 -1.68
C LEU A 213 -7.46 -9.69 -2.13
N THR A 214 -7.36 -10.08 -3.40
CA THR A 214 -6.10 -10.51 -4.01
C THR A 214 -5.98 -10.01 -5.45
N SER A 215 -4.76 -9.83 -5.93
CA SER A 215 -4.45 -9.67 -7.35
C SER A 215 -3.99 -10.98 -8.00
N LYS A 216 -3.72 -12.03 -7.19
CA LYS A 216 -3.16 -13.31 -7.62
C LYS A 216 -4.03 -14.45 -7.10
N ARG A 217 -5.15 -14.71 -7.79
CA ARG A 217 -6.09 -15.79 -7.40
C ARG A 217 -5.39 -17.14 -7.21
N ASN A 218 -4.47 -17.48 -8.12
CA ASN A 218 -3.77 -18.76 -8.10
C ASN A 218 -2.79 -18.92 -6.90
N ALA A 219 -2.52 -17.85 -6.16
CA ALA A 219 -1.71 -17.91 -4.94
C ALA A 219 -2.57 -18.12 -3.66
N ILE A 220 -3.88 -18.16 -3.80
CA ILE A 220 -4.80 -18.52 -2.71
C ILE A 220 -4.98 -20.04 -2.71
N MET A 221 -4.88 -20.64 -1.52
CA MET A 221 -5.07 -22.10 -1.36
C MET A 221 -6.47 -22.53 -1.85
N GLU A 222 -6.55 -23.66 -2.53
CA GLU A 222 -7.81 -24.24 -3.03
C GLU A 222 -8.81 -24.51 -1.90
N THR A 223 -8.31 -24.89 -0.73
CA THR A 223 -9.12 -25.09 0.48
C THR A 223 -9.81 -23.80 0.96
N ILE A 224 -9.22 -22.63 0.77
CA ILE A 224 -9.88 -21.35 1.01
C ILE A 224 -10.85 -21.04 -0.13
N LEU A 225 -10.43 -21.25 -1.38
CA LEU A 225 -11.27 -20.97 -2.55
C LEU A 225 -12.57 -21.80 -2.56
N SER A 226 -12.57 -23.02 -2.01
CA SER A 226 -13.77 -23.86 -1.89
C SER A 226 -14.79 -23.32 -0.87
N ARG A 227 -14.39 -22.46 0.05
CA ARG A 227 -15.23 -21.89 1.12
C ARG A 227 -15.67 -20.45 0.87
N VAL A 228 -15.15 -19.82 -0.19
CA VAL A 228 -15.46 -18.42 -0.52
C VAL A 228 -16.05 -18.31 -1.92
N ARG A 229 -16.95 -17.34 -2.10
CA ARG A 229 -17.48 -17.03 -3.43
C ARG A 229 -16.54 -16.04 -4.13
N THR A 230 -16.08 -16.39 -5.32
CA THR A 230 -15.15 -15.57 -6.10
C THR A 230 -15.88 -14.54 -6.96
N TYR A 231 -15.46 -13.27 -6.87
CA TYR A 231 -15.89 -12.17 -7.72
C TYR A 231 -14.69 -11.59 -8.47
N ASN A 232 -14.75 -11.57 -9.80
CA ASN A 232 -13.67 -11.08 -10.63
C ASN A 232 -13.84 -9.58 -10.94
N PHE A 233 -12.77 -8.82 -10.73
CA PHE A 233 -12.68 -7.42 -11.13
C PHE A 233 -11.80 -7.31 -12.37
N LYS A 234 -12.33 -6.76 -13.45
CA LYS A 234 -11.54 -6.46 -14.67
C LYS A 234 -10.57 -5.32 -14.38
N ASN A 235 -9.42 -5.36 -15.03
CA ASN A 235 -8.50 -4.22 -15.03
C ASN A 235 -9.17 -3.05 -15.75
N ARG A 236 -9.02 -1.86 -15.20
CA ARG A 236 -9.50 -0.64 -15.84
C ARG A 236 -8.68 -0.33 -17.08
N LEU A 237 -9.34 0.13 -18.12
CA LEU A 237 -8.68 0.72 -19.27
C LEU A 237 -7.92 1.99 -18.86
N LEU A 238 -6.93 2.42 -19.64
CA LEU A 238 -6.16 3.62 -19.32
C LEU A 238 -7.05 4.86 -19.21
N SER A 239 -8.01 5.02 -20.12
CA SER A 239 -8.99 6.11 -20.07
C SER A 239 -9.86 6.12 -18.80
N GLU A 240 -10.24 4.95 -18.31
CA GLU A 240 -10.97 4.83 -17.05
C GLU A 240 -10.07 5.19 -15.86
N GLN A 241 -8.79 4.84 -15.92
CA GLN A 241 -7.81 5.20 -14.88
C GLN A 241 -7.58 6.71 -14.85
N GLN A 242 -7.44 7.35 -15.99
CA GLN A 242 -7.36 8.81 -16.13
C GLN A 242 -8.61 9.50 -15.56
N SER A 243 -9.79 8.98 -15.89
CA SER A 243 -11.05 9.48 -15.33
C SER A 243 -11.09 9.40 -13.79
N VAL A 244 -10.46 8.39 -13.18
CA VAL A 244 -10.32 8.31 -11.71
C VAL A 244 -9.37 9.38 -11.20
N ILE A 245 -8.23 9.61 -11.86
CA ILE A 245 -7.27 10.65 -11.45
C ILE A 245 -7.94 12.03 -11.50
N GLN A 246 -8.65 12.33 -12.57
CA GLN A 246 -9.37 13.59 -12.72
C GLN A 246 -10.46 13.78 -11.67
N ARG A 247 -11.31 12.77 -11.44
CA ARG A 247 -12.47 12.89 -10.53
C ARG A 247 -12.14 12.78 -9.06
N VAL A 248 -11.09 12.01 -8.69
CA VAL A 248 -10.75 11.71 -7.30
C VAL A 248 -9.64 12.62 -6.79
N PHE A 249 -8.62 12.84 -7.61
CA PHE A 249 -7.47 13.66 -7.24
C PHE A 249 -7.51 15.06 -7.86
N HIS A 250 -8.51 15.35 -8.70
CA HIS A 250 -8.68 16.62 -9.41
C HIS A 250 -7.43 17.06 -10.16
N ASN A 251 -6.78 16.11 -10.84
CA ASN A 251 -5.62 16.38 -11.67
C ASN A 251 -5.93 16.08 -13.14
N ASP A 252 -6.11 17.15 -13.92
CA ASP A 252 -6.47 17.07 -15.35
C ASP A 252 -5.24 16.99 -16.27
N TYR A 253 -4.06 17.28 -15.74
CA TYR A 253 -2.83 17.39 -16.55
C TYR A 253 -2.05 16.08 -16.64
N PHE A 254 -2.29 15.13 -15.73
CA PHE A 254 -1.54 13.89 -15.70
C PHE A 254 -2.09 12.86 -16.71
N ASN A 255 -1.22 12.42 -17.62
CA ASN A 255 -1.50 11.37 -18.59
C ASN A 255 -0.74 10.09 -18.23
N GLY A 256 -1.43 9.09 -17.69
CA GLY A 256 -0.83 7.83 -17.29
C GLY A 256 -1.77 6.95 -16.47
N SER A 257 -1.26 5.84 -15.99
CA SER A 257 -2.02 4.96 -15.09
C SER A 257 -2.13 5.56 -13.68
N ILE A 258 -3.08 5.04 -12.86
CA ILE A 258 -3.18 5.43 -11.43
C ILE A 258 -1.86 5.10 -10.69
N ASN A 259 -1.22 3.99 -11.06
CA ASN A 259 0.06 3.62 -10.46
C ASN A 259 1.15 4.64 -10.78
N ASP A 260 1.25 5.06 -12.06
CA ASP A 260 2.24 6.05 -12.47
C ASP A 260 1.98 7.39 -11.78
N TYR A 261 0.71 7.79 -11.64
CA TYR A 261 0.33 8.98 -10.89
C TYR A 261 0.78 8.91 -9.42
N LEU A 262 0.50 7.80 -8.75
CA LEU A 262 0.92 7.64 -7.35
C LEU A 262 2.45 7.62 -7.21
N LEU A 263 3.18 7.07 -8.17
CA LEU A 263 4.63 7.06 -8.17
C LEU A 263 5.26 8.46 -8.30
N THR A 264 4.54 9.47 -8.81
CA THR A 264 5.04 10.86 -8.85
C THR A 264 5.23 11.46 -7.44
N PHE A 265 4.58 10.88 -6.44
CA PHE A 265 4.70 11.29 -5.03
C PHE A 265 5.84 10.58 -4.28
N LEU A 266 6.64 9.77 -4.97
CA LEU A 266 7.89 9.27 -4.40
C LEU A 266 8.88 10.41 -4.19
N PRO A 267 9.70 10.37 -3.13
CA PRO A 267 10.74 11.37 -2.90
C PRO A 267 11.84 11.35 -3.97
N VAL A 268 11.99 10.21 -4.66
CA VAL A 268 12.86 10.05 -5.83
C VAL A 268 11.98 9.82 -7.06
N PRO A 269 12.07 10.67 -8.08
CA PRO A 269 11.28 10.51 -9.30
C PRO A 269 11.54 9.16 -9.97
N PRO A 270 10.51 8.48 -10.51
CA PRO A 270 10.66 7.20 -11.20
C PRO A 270 11.66 7.25 -12.38
N THR A 271 11.75 8.40 -13.07
CA THR A 271 12.73 8.65 -14.14
C THR A 271 14.16 8.51 -13.62
N LYS A 272 14.47 9.10 -12.46
CA LYS A 272 15.78 9.02 -11.83
C LYS A 272 16.10 7.60 -11.37
N ILE A 273 15.11 6.86 -10.83
CA ILE A 273 15.29 5.45 -10.46
C ILE A 273 15.62 4.61 -11.69
N LYS A 274 14.96 4.89 -12.83
CA LYS A 274 15.24 4.23 -14.10
C LYS A 274 16.65 4.54 -14.61
N GLU A 275 17.07 5.80 -14.57
CA GLU A 275 18.43 6.22 -14.92
C GLU A 275 19.47 5.47 -14.09
N PHE A 276 19.30 5.41 -12.77
CA PHE A 276 20.16 4.65 -11.89
C PHE A 276 20.18 3.14 -12.21
N SER A 277 19.05 2.57 -12.58
CA SER A 277 18.98 1.15 -12.97
C SER A 277 19.79 0.87 -14.22
N VAL A 278 19.70 1.76 -15.21
CA VAL A 278 20.48 1.67 -16.46
C VAL A 278 21.97 1.87 -16.18
N GLU A 279 22.33 2.84 -15.37
CA GLU A 279 23.73 3.11 -14.99
C GLU A 279 24.35 1.95 -14.22
N PHE A 280 23.60 1.41 -13.24
CA PHE A 280 24.00 0.20 -12.52
C PHE A 280 24.25 -0.98 -13.46
N PHE A 281 23.32 -1.22 -14.39
CA PHE A 281 23.46 -2.30 -15.37
C PHE A 281 24.65 -2.10 -16.29
N LYS A 282 24.90 -0.86 -16.74
CA LYS A 282 26.08 -0.49 -17.53
C LYS A 282 27.38 -0.74 -16.77
N SER A 283 27.42 -0.39 -15.48
CA SER A 283 28.60 -0.62 -14.65
C SER A 283 28.89 -2.10 -14.48
N VAL A 284 27.86 -2.95 -14.29
CA VAL A 284 27.99 -4.41 -14.28
C VAL A 284 28.53 -4.94 -15.62
N ALA A 285 27.97 -4.47 -16.76
CA ALA A 285 28.35 -4.91 -18.08
C ALA A 285 29.81 -4.56 -18.44
N ASN A 286 30.28 -3.38 -17.98
CA ASN A 286 31.61 -2.86 -18.25
C ASN A 286 32.64 -3.19 -17.15
N ARG A 287 32.21 -3.81 -16.04
CA ARG A 287 33.04 -4.11 -14.85
C ARG A 287 33.62 -2.85 -14.18
N ASN A 288 32.91 -1.75 -14.23
CA ASN A 288 33.31 -0.52 -13.59
C ASN A 288 32.92 -0.57 -12.10
N ILE A 289 33.74 0.00 -11.23
CA ILE A 289 33.43 0.14 -9.80
C ILE A 289 32.26 1.12 -9.68
N ILE A 290 31.18 0.71 -8.98
CA ILE A 290 30.08 1.62 -8.63
C ILE A 290 30.44 2.31 -7.32
N GLU A 291 30.35 3.63 -7.30
CA GLU A 291 30.26 4.37 -6.05
C GLU A 291 28.88 4.12 -5.42
N ALA A 292 28.76 3.02 -4.66
CA ALA A 292 27.53 2.70 -3.93
C ALA A 292 27.07 3.82 -3.00
N GLY A 293 27.97 4.72 -2.62
CA GLY A 293 27.70 5.85 -1.72
C GLY A 293 26.71 6.88 -2.27
N SER A 294 26.80 7.25 -3.55
CA SER A 294 25.90 8.24 -4.17
C SER A 294 24.47 7.69 -4.31
N PHE A 295 24.34 6.43 -4.69
CA PHE A 295 23.06 5.73 -4.76
C PHE A 295 22.43 5.56 -3.38
N ASN A 296 23.23 5.24 -2.36
CA ASN A 296 22.79 5.08 -0.99
C ASN A 296 22.27 6.36 -0.34
N SER A 297 22.88 7.50 -0.61
CA SER A 297 22.45 8.77 -0.02
C SER A 297 21.01 9.16 -0.43
N GLU A 298 20.58 8.71 -1.59
CA GLU A 298 19.22 8.95 -2.09
C GLU A 298 18.23 7.85 -1.69
N LEU A 299 18.67 6.57 -1.66
CA LEU A 299 17.85 5.45 -1.19
C LEU A 299 17.51 5.53 0.29
N ASN A 300 18.43 6.04 1.11
CA ASN A 300 18.23 6.12 2.57
C ASN A 300 17.32 7.27 3.00
N LYS A 301 16.98 8.21 2.11
CA LYS A 301 16.12 9.34 2.45
C LYS A 301 14.67 8.95 2.68
N PHE A 302 14.19 7.85 2.07
CA PHE A 302 12.79 7.45 2.18
C PHE A 302 12.53 6.02 1.72
N GLU A 303 11.76 5.23 2.51
CA GLU A 303 11.32 3.85 2.19
C GLU A 303 12.24 3.07 1.24
N PRO A 304 13.43 2.67 1.73
CA PRO A 304 14.43 2.03 0.86
C PRO A 304 13.88 0.79 0.13
N LYS A 305 12.94 0.06 0.76
CA LYS A 305 12.34 -1.15 0.20
C LYS A 305 11.48 -0.88 -1.03
N LYS A 306 10.74 0.23 -1.08
CA LYS A 306 9.87 0.55 -2.21
C LYS A 306 10.66 1.03 -3.41
N ILE A 307 11.61 1.96 -3.18
CA ILE A 307 12.52 2.43 -4.22
C ILE A 307 13.32 1.25 -4.77
N LEU A 308 13.82 0.36 -3.88
CA LEU A 308 14.50 -0.87 -4.30
C LEU A 308 13.61 -1.75 -5.18
N SER A 309 12.33 -1.91 -4.87
CA SER A 309 11.42 -2.74 -5.68
C SER A 309 11.27 -2.21 -7.11
N ILE A 310 11.19 -0.90 -7.28
CA ILE A 310 11.09 -0.24 -8.59
C ILE A 310 12.43 -0.37 -9.34
N PHE A 311 13.53 -0.12 -8.65
CA PHE A 311 14.87 -0.28 -9.19
C PHE A 311 15.12 -1.72 -9.71
N LEU A 312 14.80 -2.74 -8.92
CA LEU A 312 14.96 -4.14 -9.32
C LEU A 312 14.04 -4.51 -10.50
N ALA A 313 12.83 -3.95 -10.56
CA ALA A 313 11.93 -4.14 -11.70
C ALA A 313 12.50 -3.52 -12.99
N GLU A 314 13.12 -2.33 -12.90
CA GLU A 314 13.79 -1.70 -14.04
C GLU A 314 15.06 -2.44 -14.46
N LEU A 315 15.82 -3.03 -13.52
CA LEU A 315 16.96 -3.92 -13.87
C LEU A 315 16.50 -5.12 -14.69
N ILE A 316 15.34 -5.73 -14.35
CA ILE A 316 14.77 -6.81 -15.17
C ILE A 316 14.44 -6.30 -16.58
N ASN A 317 14.00 -5.05 -16.71
CA ASN A 317 13.74 -4.45 -18.03
C ASN A 317 15.04 -4.23 -18.83
N CYS A 318 16.15 -3.87 -18.22
CA CYS A 318 17.43 -3.63 -18.88
C CYS A 318 17.95 -4.87 -19.62
N GLN A 319 17.69 -6.07 -19.11
CA GLN A 319 18.17 -7.32 -19.72
C GLN A 319 17.27 -7.92 -20.82
N LYS A 320 16.16 -7.30 -21.17
CA LYS A 320 15.17 -7.85 -22.13
C LYS A 320 15.78 -8.25 -23.48
N LYS A 321 16.80 -7.54 -23.97
CA LYS A 321 17.48 -7.87 -25.23
C LYS A 321 18.16 -9.25 -25.21
N LEU A 322 18.50 -9.79 -24.02
CA LEU A 322 19.06 -11.14 -23.90
C LEU A 322 18.11 -12.24 -24.35
N LEU A 323 16.80 -12.00 -24.28
CA LEU A 323 15.77 -12.98 -24.66
C LEU A 323 15.76 -13.30 -26.17
N ASN A 324 16.53 -12.58 -26.99
CA ASN A 324 16.61 -12.80 -28.43
C ASN A 324 17.49 -14.00 -28.82
N SER A 325 18.15 -14.67 -27.86
CA SER A 325 18.99 -15.84 -28.12
C SER A 325 18.75 -16.91 -27.02
N GLN A 326 19.01 -18.18 -27.36
CA GLN A 326 18.81 -19.29 -26.43
C GLN A 326 19.76 -19.17 -25.20
N ILE A 327 21.04 -18.88 -25.43
CA ILE A 327 22.02 -18.64 -24.37
C ILE A 327 21.60 -17.43 -23.53
N GLY A 328 21.17 -16.36 -24.18
CA GLY A 328 20.68 -15.15 -23.48
C GLY A 328 19.46 -15.42 -22.61
N THR A 329 18.56 -16.32 -23.04
CA THR A 329 17.39 -16.71 -22.24
C THR A 329 17.80 -17.44 -20.94
N GLU A 330 18.77 -18.34 -21.01
CA GLU A 330 19.32 -19.04 -19.81
C GLU A 330 20.01 -18.06 -18.86
N VAL A 331 20.81 -17.13 -19.41
CA VAL A 331 21.49 -16.11 -18.60
C VAL A 331 20.46 -15.14 -18.00
N SER A 332 19.42 -14.76 -18.73
CA SER A 332 18.32 -13.93 -18.24
C SER A 332 17.60 -14.58 -17.07
N ALA A 333 17.33 -15.88 -17.14
CA ALA A 333 16.70 -16.62 -16.04
C ALA A 333 17.56 -16.61 -14.76
N LYS A 334 18.89 -16.81 -14.89
CA LYS A 334 19.84 -16.69 -13.78
C LYS A 334 19.90 -15.27 -13.22
N CYS A 335 19.92 -14.26 -14.08
CA CYS A 335 19.88 -12.85 -13.68
C CYS A 335 18.61 -12.52 -12.88
N VAL A 336 17.42 -12.95 -13.33
CA VAL A 336 16.16 -12.77 -12.59
C VAL A 336 16.21 -13.45 -11.23
N ASN A 337 16.82 -14.63 -11.11
CA ASN A 337 16.98 -15.30 -9.82
C ASN A 337 17.90 -14.53 -8.86
N ILE A 338 18.99 -13.96 -9.35
CA ILE A 338 19.90 -13.11 -8.55
C ILE A 338 19.13 -11.86 -8.06
N ILE A 339 18.38 -11.19 -8.94
CA ILE A 339 17.55 -10.04 -8.58
C ILE A 339 16.48 -10.43 -7.54
N ARG A 340 15.84 -11.58 -7.70
CA ARG A 340 14.88 -12.11 -6.74
C ARG A 340 15.50 -12.37 -5.37
N ASN A 341 16.71 -12.96 -5.33
CA ASN A 341 17.44 -13.20 -4.09
C ASN A 341 17.78 -11.90 -3.37
N CYS A 342 18.20 -10.84 -4.10
CA CYS A 342 18.39 -9.53 -3.53
C CYS A 342 17.11 -9.02 -2.82
N TRP A 343 15.96 -9.13 -3.48
CA TRP A 343 14.68 -8.77 -2.89
C TRP A 343 14.32 -9.58 -1.64
N ILE A 344 14.54 -10.90 -1.67
CA ILE A 344 14.31 -11.80 -0.54
C ILE A 344 15.21 -11.42 0.64
N ASN A 345 16.50 -11.17 0.40
CA ASN A 345 17.46 -10.81 1.45
C ASN A 345 17.04 -9.54 2.20
N VAL A 346 16.55 -8.52 1.50
CA VAL A 346 16.08 -7.28 2.13
C VAL A 346 14.75 -7.46 2.86
N ASN A 347 13.81 -8.22 2.29
CA ASN A 347 12.46 -8.30 2.86
C ASN A 347 12.30 -9.37 3.92
N LEU A 348 12.93 -10.54 3.74
CA LEU A 348 12.79 -11.67 4.66
C LEU A 348 13.88 -11.69 5.73
N TYR A 349 15.11 -11.39 5.32
CA TYR A 349 16.28 -11.45 6.24
C TYR A 349 16.68 -10.06 6.77
N ASN A 350 15.94 -8.99 6.43
CA ASN A 350 16.21 -7.62 6.85
C ASN A 350 17.66 -7.15 6.58
N LEU A 351 18.27 -7.65 5.51
CA LEU A 351 19.57 -7.15 5.07
C LEU A 351 19.47 -5.68 4.68
N SER A 352 20.46 -4.87 5.01
CA SER A 352 20.46 -3.48 4.58
C SER A 352 20.45 -3.38 3.05
N THR A 353 19.76 -2.38 2.51
CA THR A 353 19.67 -2.17 1.06
C THR A 353 21.04 -1.98 0.41
N VAL A 354 21.97 -1.35 1.13
CA VAL A 354 23.36 -1.15 0.73
C VAL A 354 24.06 -2.50 0.50
N ALA A 355 24.11 -3.34 1.53
CA ALA A 355 24.76 -4.65 1.45
C ALA A 355 24.09 -5.53 0.40
N ALA A 356 22.74 -5.45 0.26
CA ALA A 356 22.01 -6.19 -0.76
C ALA A 356 22.40 -5.78 -2.18
N LEU A 357 22.61 -4.47 -2.42
CA LEU A 357 23.04 -3.95 -3.73
C LEU A 357 24.50 -4.31 -4.06
N GLU A 358 25.39 -4.32 -3.06
CA GLU A 358 26.77 -4.77 -3.24
C GLU A 358 26.82 -6.24 -3.64
N ILE A 359 26.05 -7.10 -2.96
CA ILE A 359 25.93 -8.53 -3.28
C ILE A 359 25.32 -8.67 -4.69
N LEU A 360 24.26 -7.93 -5.01
CA LEU A 360 23.63 -7.93 -6.33
C LEU A 360 24.63 -7.58 -7.44
N TYR A 361 25.44 -6.52 -7.22
CA TYR A 361 26.48 -6.11 -8.16
C TYR A 361 27.50 -7.21 -8.39
N LYS A 362 28.02 -7.80 -7.32
CA LYS A 362 29.01 -8.89 -7.36
C LYS A 362 28.45 -10.11 -8.13
N ASP A 363 27.25 -10.55 -7.77
CA ASP A 363 26.65 -11.75 -8.37
C ASP A 363 26.36 -11.57 -9.86
N LEU A 364 25.84 -10.38 -10.25
CA LEU A 364 25.63 -10.05 -11.66
C LEU A 364 26.94 -9.91 -12.43
N SER A 365 27.99 -9.35 -11.82
CA SER A 365 29.31 -9.22 -12.43
C SER A 365 29.97 -10.60 -12.67
N VAL A 366 29.82 -11.53 -11.72
CA VAL A 366 30.26 -12.91 -11.87
C VAL A 366 29.50 -13.59 -13.01
N LEU A 367 28.16 -13.47 -13.03
CA LEU A 367 27.34 -14.04 -14.10
C LEU A 367 27.75 -13.50 -15.48
N ASN A 368 27.97 -12.19 -15.61
CA ASN A 368 28.43 -11.56 -16.85
C ASN A 368 29.80 -12.07 -17.29
N SER A 369 30.72 -12.27 -16.32
CA SER A 369 32.06 -12.75 -16.59
C SER A 369 32.08 -14.21 -17.09
N GLN A 370 31.25 -15.06 -16.49
CA GLN A 370 31.11 -16.48 -16.89
C GLN A 370 30.46 -16.66 -18.27
N ASN A 371 29.81 -15.63 -18.81
CA ASN A 371 29.15 -15.65 -20.11
C ASN A 371 29.74 -14.61 -21.07
N GLU A 372 31.06 -14.47 -21.10
CA GLU A 372 31.82 -13.65 -22.05
C GLU A 372 31.39 -12.17 -22.16
N GLY A 373 30.82 -11.64 -21.11
CA GLY A 373 30.35 -10.25 -21.07
C GLY A 373 29.05 -10.01 -21.86
N ILE A 374 28.17 -11.00 -21.92
CA ILE A 374 26.90 -10.98 -22.68
C ILE A 374 26.01 -9.77 -22.38
N PHE A 375 26.11 -9.15 -21.18
CA PHE A 375 25.30 -7.98 -20.83
C PHE A 375 25.61 -6.75 -21.70
N ARG A 376 26.74 -6.71 -22.41
CA ARG A 376 27.06 -5.66 -23.38
C ARG A 376 26.07 -5.60 -24.54
N ILE A 377 25.41 -6.71 -24.88
CA ILE A 377 24.36 -6.74 -25.90
C ILE A 377 23.15 -5.87 -25.51
N CYS A 378 22.97 -5.62 -24.22
CA CYS A 378 21.86 -4.84 -23.69
C CYS A 378 22.12 -3.32 -23.64
N LEU A 379 23.36 -2.91 -23.79
CA LEU A 379 23.75 -1.51 -23.84
C LEU A 379 23.43 -0.90 -25.21
#